data_dc1f2d838c10b31dd159b2a3886670a7
#
_entry.id   dc1f2d838c10b31dd159b2a3886670a7
#
_cell.length_a   1.000
_cell.length_b   1.000
_cell.length_c   1.000
_cell.angle_alpha   90.00
_cell.angle_beta   90.00
_cell.angle_gamma   90.00
#
_symmetry.space_group_name_H-M   'P 1'
#
loop_
_entity.id
_entity.type
_entity.pdbx_description
1 polymer ?
#
loop_
_entity_poly.entity_id
_entity_poly.type
_entity_poly.pdbx_seq_one_letter_code
_entity_poly.pdbx_strand_id
1 'polypeptide(L)'
;MTRKEGVEGGYQFKDWGSRRILILAVVRKVPETAYNLDLIIKMVGLDQIRFTLTGDFAFLLPCFGLVKGCSAANPCLLCDQERSKVGGGKARWVETPEPSLRSFESLLTNYTGWVLEGEQPQAAKTKPWKSVTGPILVQGVGDTPATLVIDKVVPGPLHIYLAVNEVLNHCEKTVWPEMKTELHNVTGAQAHEYMGKVGNYEGPNIKKIFRKLDELKPYMLEGRKLDYHNALVEFSLVSKAVFGTELQPEWRQRLHSLRAALQTLTVTSNMPLTPKLHVLVKHVEQWVDRKGRALGKEGKSSGEALHHVWLRMVENQGEAKEKKSPADVAIILSVLLRFNADNC
;
A
#
# COMPACT_ATOMS: atom_id res chain seq x y z
N MET A 1 15.61 21.90 9.88
CA MET A 1 15.31 21.67 11.31
C MET A 1 15.65 22.91 12.11
N THR A 2 14.72 23.45 12.87
CA THR A 2 15.03 24.49 13.84
C THR A 2 14.91 23.89 15.24
N ARG A 3 15.88 24.15 16.09
CA ARG A 3 15.85 23.74 17.50
C ARG A 3 14.70 24.48 18.20
N LYS A 4 13.86 23.77 18.93
CA LYS A 4 12.78 24.40 19.69
C LYS A 4 13.38 24.95 20.97
N GLU A 5 13.32 26.27 21.15
CA GLU A 5 13.77 26.88 22.42
C GLU A 5 12.95 26.32 23.58
N GLY A 6 13.63 25.91 24.64
CA GLY A 6 13.02 25.42 25.88
C GLY A 6 12.74 23.92 25.95
N VAL A 7 13.11 23.10 24.95
CA VAL A 7 13.04 21.64 25.04
C VAL A 7 14.43 21.04 24.72
N GLU A 8 15.07 20.48 25.73
CA GLU A 8 16.35 19.77 25.55
C GLU A 8 16.21 18.68 24.51
N GLY A 9 16.98 18.78 23.40
CA GLY A 9 17.00 17.77 22.33
C GLY A 9 15.82 17.80 21.33
N GLY A 10 14.87 18.73 21.44
CA GLY A 10 13.72 18.77 20.54
C GLY A 10 14.00 19.45 19.20
N TYR A 11 13.72 18.79 18.09
CA TYR A 11 13.71 19.35 16.74
C TYR A 11 12.28 19.44 16.22
N GLN A 12 11.93 20.56 15.59
CA GLN A 12 10.64 20.74 14.93
C GLN A 12 10.87 21.03 13.46
N PHE A 13 10.18 20.30 12.59
CA PHE A 13 10.11 20.65 11.17
C PHE A 13 9.21 21.87 10.97
N LYS A 14 9.73 22.92 10.34
CA LYS A 14 8.99 24.17 10.13
C LYS A 14 7.83 24.07 9.17
N ASP A 15 7.82 23.02 8.33
CA ASP A 15 6.82 22.85 7.27
C ASP A 15 6.68 21.38 6.92
N TRP A 16 5.44 20.90 6.85
CA TRP A 16 5.09 19.51 6.57
C TRP A 16 4.85 19.24 5.08
N GLY A 17 5.29 20.14 4.21
CA GLY A 17 5.15 19.99 2.77
C GLY A 17 5.96 18.84 2.17
N SER A 18 5.58 18.41 0.97
CA SER A 18 6.22 17.32 0.21
C SER A 18 7.71 17.53 -0.11
N ARG A 19 8.24 18.73 0.13
CA ARG A 19 9.62 19.11 -0.18
C ARG A 19 10.62 18.78 0.93
N ARG A 20 10.15 18.25 2.09
CA ARG A 20 11.02 17.97 3.24
C ARG A 20 11.02 16.49 3.60
N ILE A 21 11.74 15.72 2.83
CA ILE A 21 11.99 14.32 3.09
C ILE A 21 13.40 14.19 3.64
N LEU A 22 13.52 13.66 4.87
CA LEU A 22 14.79 13.27 5.42
C LEU A 22 15.05 11.79 5.08
N ILE A 23 16.12 11.53 4.33
CA ILE A 23 16.55 10.16 4.05
C ILE A 23 17.43 9.71 5.22
N LEU A 24 16.91 8.76 6.00
CA LEU A 24 17.62 8.22 7.18
C LEU A 24 18.56 7.07 6.80
N ALA A 25 18.17 6.24 5.84
CA ALA A 25 18.98 5.12 5.39
C ALA A 25 18.69 4.76 3.93
N VAL A 26 19.69 4.27 3.24
CA VAL A 26 19.57 3.64 1.93
C VAL A 26 20.22 2.27 2.01
N VAL A 27 19.40 1.22 1.86
CA VAL A 27 19.86 -0.16 1.96
C VAL A 27 19.76 -0.81 0.59
N ARG A 28 20.87 -1.40 0.12
CA ARG A 28 20.96 -2.02 -1.20
C ARG A 28 21.26 -3.50 -1.10
N LYS A 29 20.60 -4.27 -1.95
CA LYS A 29 20.82 -5.73 -2.09
C LYS A 29 20.67 -6.51 -0.77
N VAL A 30 19.94 -5.96 0.19
CA VAL A 30 19.64 -6.62 1.45
C VAL A 30 18.19 -7.10 1.39
N PRO A 31 17.92 -8.40 1.56
CA PRO A 31 16.57 -8.91 1.58
C PRO A 31 15.73 -8.26 2.69
N GLU A 32 14.47 -7.97 2.41
CA GLU A 32 13.52 -7.46 3.40
C GLU A 32 13.05 -8.58 4.35
N THR A 33 13.99 -9.11 5.12
CA THR A 33 13.72 -10.06 6.20
C THR A 33 13.44 -9.31 7.50
N ALA A 34 12.71 -9.93 8.42
CA ALA A 34 12.46 -9.36 9.75
C ALA A 34 13.77 -8.96 10.46
N TYR A 35 14.80 -9.80 10.36
CA TYR A 35 16.12 -9.52 10.96
C TYR A 35 16.76 -8.25 10.39
N ASN A 36 16.82 -8.12 9.07
CA ASN A 36 17.44 -6.96 8.42
C ASN A 36 16.65 -5.68 8.69
N LEU A 37 15.32 -5.76 8.71
CA LEU A 37 14.46 -4.62 9.04
C LEU A 37 14.64 -4.17 10.50
N ASP A 38 14.70 -5.10 11.44
CA ASP A 38 14.96 -4.82 12.86
C ASP A 38 16.30 -4.10 13.04
N LEU A 39 17.34 -4.60 12.39
CA LEU A 39 18.67 -3.98 12.42
C LEU A 39 18.63 -2.54 11.89
N ILE A 40 17.99 -2.29 10.76
CA ILE A 40 17.87 -0.95 10.17
C ILE A 40 17.10 -0.02 11.09
N ILE A 41 15.96 -0.47 11.63
CA ILE A 41 15.09 0.31 12.53
C ILE A 41 15.88 0.76 13.77
N LYS A 42 16.65 -0.16 14.38
CA LYS A 42 17.51 0.14 15.52
C LYS A 42 18.67 1.08 15.16
N MET A 43 19.32 0.84 14.01
CA MET A 43 20.44 1.71 13.57
C MET A 43 20.01 3.16 13.34
N VAL A 44 18.79 3.41 12.85
CA VAL A 44 18.28 4.76 12.63
C VAL A 44 17.52 5.34 13.81
N GLY A 45 17.40 4.60 14.92
CA GLY A 45 16.77 5.05 16.16
C GLY A 45 15.27 5.30 16.03
N LEU A 46 14.56 4.60 15.16
CA LEU A 46 13.10 4.76 14.99
C LEU A 46 12.33 4.38 16.25
N ASP A 47 12.85 3.46 17.05
CA ASP A 47 12.30 3.06 18.35
C ASP A 47 12.27 4.20 19.39
N GLN A 48 13.08 5.25 19.17
CA GLN A 48 13.21 6.40 20.07
C GLN A 48 12.34 7.61 19.66
N ILE A 49 11.54 7.49 18.61
CA ILE A 49 10.70 8.56 18.11
C ILE A 49 9.25 8.11 17.92
N ARG A 50 8.33 9.08 17.89
CA ARG A 50 6.95 8.85 17.44
C ARG A 50 6.88 8.98 15.93
N PHE A 51 6.41 7.96 15.25
CA PHE A 51 6.31 7.94 13.79
C PHE A 51 5.07 7.19 13.31
N THR A 52 4.73 7.38 12.03
CA THR A 52 3.79 6.55 11.27
C THR A 52 4.50 5.99 10.04
N LEU A 53 4.12 4.78 9.64
CA LEU A 53 4.69 4.10 8.49
C LEU A 53 3.79 4.24 7.26
N THR A 54 4.42 4.36 6.11
CA THR A 54 3.77 4.17 4.81
C THR A 54 4.68 3.34 3.91
N GLY A 55 4.12 2.54 3.04
CA GLY A 55 4.87 1.69 2.13
C GLY A 55 3.98 0.68 1.44
N ASP A 56 4.58 -0.19 0.64
CA ASP A 56 3.86 -1.32 0.09
C ASP A 56 3.58 -2.41 1.14
N PHE A 57 2.64 -3.29 0.85
CA PHE A 57 2.29 -4.36 1.80
C PHE A 57 3.43 -5.38 1.97
N ALA A 58 4.28 -5.59 0.95
CA ALA A 58 5.39 -6.51 1.07
C ALA A 58 6.44 -6.03 2.09
N PHE A 59 6.60 -4.70 2.20
CA PHE A 59 7.42 -4.05 3.23
C PHE A 59 6.72 -4.00 4.59
N LEU A 60 5.44 -3.56 4.61
CA LEU A 60 4.73 -3.33 5.88
C LEU A 60 4.43 -4.62 6.65
N LEU A 61 4.03 -5.71 5.95
CA LEU A 61 3.68 -6.95 6.62
C LEU A 61 4.78 -7.49 7.56
N PRO A 62 6.05 -7.65 7.13
CA PRO A 62 7.10 -8.12 8.03
C PRO A 62 7.44 -7.12 9.14
N CYS A 63 7.23 -5.81 8.96
CA CYS A 63 7.40 -4.83 10.03
C CYS A 63 6.48 -5.10 11.24
N PHE A 64 5.32 -5.71 11.00
CA PHE A 64 4.35 -6.11 12.02
C PHE A 64 4.34 -7.62 12.31
N GLY A 65 5.37 -8.34 11.88
CA GLY A 65 5.51 -9.77 12.13
C GLY A 65 4.53 -10.65 11.35
N LEU A 66 3.98 -10.15 10.25
CA LEU A 66 2.98 -10.86 9.43
C LEU A 66 3.62 -11.58 8.24
N VAL A 67 3.04 -12.70 7.87
CA VAL A 67 3.42 -13.47 6.67
C VAL A 67 3.24 -12.61 5.42
N LYS A 68 4.27 -12.58 4.57
CA LYS A 68 4.20 -11.93 3.26
C LYS A 68 3.26 -12.69 2.31
N GLY A 69 2.42 -11.97 1.61
CA GLY A 69 1.69 -12.44 0.45
C GLY A 69 0.19 -12.66 0.65
N CYS A 70 -0.49 -12.64 -0.49
CA CYS A 70 -1.96 -12.77 -0.56
C CYS A 70 -2.47 -14.19 -0.25
N SER A 71 -1.57 -15.18 -0.13
CA SER A 71 -1.89 -16.57 0.20
C SER A 71 -2.03 -16.84 1.69
N ALA A 72 -1.62 -15.89 2.54
CA ALA A 72 -1.76 -16.00 3.98
C ALA A 72 -3.22 -16.26 4.40
N ALA A 73 -3.43 -16.93 5.52
CA ALA A 73 -4.78 -17.22 6.03
C ALA A 73 -5.54 -15.92 6.41
N ASN A 74 -4.82 -14.94 6.97
CA ASN A 74 -5.32 -13.62 7.35
C ASN A 74 -4.42 -12.55 6.70
N PRO A 75 -4.63 -12.23 5.41
CA PRO A 75 -3.67 -11.47 4.63
C PRO A 75 -3.73 -9.96 4.87
N CYS A 76 -4.71 -9.46 5.62
CA CYS A 76 -4.83 -8.04 5.90
C CYS A 76 -3.81 -7.58 6.95
N LEU A 77 -3.16 -6.46 6.67
CA LEU A 77 -2.27 -5.79 7.61
C LEU A 77 -3.02 -5.20 8.81
N LEU A 78 -4.22 -4.67 8.58
CA LEU A 78 -4.94 -3.82 9.53
C LEU A 78 -5.95 -4.59 10.40
N CYS A 79 -6.40 -5.77 9.96
CA CYS A 79 -7.36 -6.58 10.69
C CYS A 79 -7.05 -8.08 10.58
N ASP A 80 -7.77 -8.87 11.37
CA ASP A 80 -7.64 -10.32 11.42
C ASP A 80 -8.58 -11.08 10.46
N GLN A 81 -9.11 -10.41 9.41
CA GLN A 81 -10.00 -11.03 8.44
C GLN A 81 -9.41 -12.29 7.86
N GLU A 82 -10.14 -13.39 8.02
CA GLU A 82 -9.77 -14.65 7.40
C GLU A 82 -10.03 -14.63 5.89
N ARG A 83 -9.10 -15.18 5.14
CA ARG A 83 -9.26 -15.44 3.71
C ARG A 83 -10.21 -16.62 3.52
N SER A 84 -11.45 -16.37 3.14
CA SER A 84 -12.37 -17.45 2.79
C SER A 84 -12.11 -17.97 1.37
N LYS A 85 -12.07 -19.28 1.23
CA LYS A 85 -12.03 -19.96 -0.07
C LYS A 85 -13.43 -20.44 -0.40
N VAL A 86 -14.05 -19.88 -1.42
CA VAL A 86 -15.32 -20.38 -1.95
C VAL A 86 -15.13 -20.73 -3.42
N GLY A 87 -15.40 -21.97 -3.81
CA GLY A 87 -15.38 -22.43 -5.20
C GLY A 87 -14.04 -22.23 -5.92
N GLY A 88 -13.15 -23.22 -5.90
CA GLY A 88 -11.90 -23.21 -6.67
C GLY A 88 -10.73 -22.44 -6.07
N GLY A 89 -10.76 -22.11 -4.78
CA GLY A 89 -9.60 -21.56 -4.07
C GLY A 89 -9.41 -20.03 -4.19
N LYS A 90 -10.32 -19.29 -4.79
CA LYS A 90 -10.29 -17.84 -4.86
C LYS A 90 -10.91 -17.25 -3.59
N ALA A 91 -10.26 -16.23 -3.02
CA ALA A 91 -10.85 -15.44 -1.93
C ALA A 91 -12.08 -14.69 -2.48
N ARG A 92 -13.21 -14.83 -1.82
CA ARG A 92 -14.41 -14.05 -2.10
C ARG A 92 -14.66 -13.07 -0.98
N TRP A 93 -15.39 -12.00 -1.31
CA TRP A 93 -16.00 -11.17 -0.30
C TRP A 93 -17.03 -12.00 0.44
N VAL A 94 -16.78 -12.24 1.72
CA VAL A 94 -17.78 -12.81 2.63
C VAL A 94 -18.18 -11.66 3.53
N GLU A 95 -19.46 -11.39 3.62
CA GLU A 95 -20.03 -10.58 4.69
C GLU A 95 -19.92 -11.41 5.98
N THR A 96 -18.76 -11.34 6.58
CA THR A 96 -18.51 -11.88 7.91
C THR A 96 -18.76 -10.77 8.93
N PRO A 97 -18.96 -11.11 10.21
CA PRO A 97 -18.90 -10.13 11.27
C PRO A 97 -17.70 -9.22 11.09
N GLU A 98 -17.84 -7.95 11.43
CA GLU A 98 -16.77 -6.98 11.20
C GLU A 98 -15.46 -7.49 11.83
N PRO A 99 -14.36 -7.59 11.04
CA PRO A 99 -13.14 -8.18 11.56
C PRO A 99 -12.50 -7.28 12.61
N SER A 100 -11.89 -7.88 13.61
CA SER A 100 -11.18 -7.13 14.64
C SER A 100 -9.96 -6.42 14.08
N LEU A 101 -9.80 -5.14 14.37
CA LEU A 101 -8.57 -4.41 14.06
C LEU A 101 -7.40 -5.00 14.85
N ARG A 102 -6.26 -5.13 14.21
CA ARG A 102 -5.03 -5.60 14.88
C ARG A 102 -4.50 -4.54 15.83
N SER A 103 -4.27 -4.94 17.09
CA SER A 103 -3.51 -4.18 18.08
C SER A 103 -2.12 -4.79 18.27
N PHE A 104 -1.21 -4.05 18.87
CA PHE A 104 0.10 -4.58 19.25
C PHE A 104 -0.02 -5.76 20.22
N GLU A 105 -0.97 -5.71 21.15
CA GLU A 105 -1.28 -6.81 22.05
C GLU A 105 -1.72 -8.07 21.28
N SER A 106 -2.66 -7.92 20.33
CA SER A 106 -3.14 -9.05 19.53
C SER A 106 -2.02 -9.67 18.67
N LEU A 107 -1.13 -8.84 18.12
CA LEU A 107 0.03 -9.32 17.37
C LEU A 107 1.02 -10.05 18.27
N LEU A 108 1.33 -9.49 19.45
CA LEU A 108 2.25 -10.11 20.40
C LEU A 108 1.70 -11.44 20.93
N THR A 109 0.43 -11.49 21.30
CA THR A 109 -0.24 -12.73 21.76
C THR A 109 -0.16 -13.83 20.70
N ASN A 110 -0.48 -13.50 19.44
CA ASN A 110 -0.40 -14.46 18.34
C ASN A 110 1.06 -14.90 18.06
N TYR A 111 2.02 -13.99 18.14
CA TYR A 111 3.44 -14.32 17.97
C TYR A 111 3.93 -15.26 19.08
N THR A 112 3.61 -14.96 20.34
CA THR A 112 3.97 -15.82 21.48
C THR A 112 3.39 -17.23 21.32
N GLY A 113 2.12 -17.34 20.93
CA GLY A 113 1.48 -18.63 20.66
C GLY A 113 2.17 -19.39 19.52
N TRP A 114 2.52 -18.72 18.43
CA TRP A 114 3.23 -19.33 17.31
C TRP A 114 4.62 -19.87 17.70
N VAL A 115 5.36 -19.12 18.51
CA VAL A 115 6.66 -19.57 19.07
C VAL A 115 6.49 -20.78 19.96
N LEU A 116 5.49 -20.79 20.84
CA LEU A 116 5.21 -21.92 21.76
C LEU A 116 4.83 -23.22 21.02
N GLU A 117 4.22 -23.12 19.82
CA GLU A 117 3.92 -24.28 18.98
C GLU A 117 5.10 -24.74 18.09
N GLY A 118 6.28 -24.16 18.25
CA GLY A 118 7.50 -24.57 17.57
C GLY A 118 7.68 -23.99 16.17
N GLU A 119 7.21 -22.78 15.93
CA GLU A 119 7.56 -21.94 14.77
C GLU A 119 7.33 -22.59 13.38
N GLN A 120 6.20 -23.25 13.21
CA GLN A 120 5.92 -23.99 11.98
C GLN A 120 5.43 -23.08 10.84
N PRO A 121 6.21 -22.87 9.76
CA PRO A 121 5.94 -21.82 8.76
C PRO A 121 4.85 -22.17 7.72
N GLN A 122 4.23 -23.35 7.76
CA GLN A 122 3.22 -23.73 6.78
C GLN A 122 1.95 -22.89 6.91
N ALA A 123 1.39 -22.43 5.78
CA ALA A 123 0.22 -21.54 5.74
C ALA A 123 -0.99 -22.06 6.55
N ALA A 124 -1.23 -23.37 6.56
CA ALA A 124 -2.26 -24.01 7.38
C ALA A 124 -1.99 -23.88 8.88
N LYS A 125 -0.72 -23.85 9.28
CA LYS A 125 -0.28 -23.79 10.68
C LYS A 125 -0.19 -22.35 11.22
N THR A 126 -0.17 -21.35 10.34
CA THR A 126 -0.23 -19.94 10.74
C THR A 126 -1.66 -19.42 10.95
N LYS A 127 -2.68 -20.21 10.55
CA LYS A 127 -4.09 -19.81 10.67
C LYS A 127 -4.52 -19.58 12.13
N PRO A 128 -4.20 -20.45 13.10
CA PRO A 128 -4.53 -20.21 14.50
C PRO A 128 -3.97 -18.88 15.03
N TRP A 129 -2.80 -18.48 14.53
CA TRP A 129 -2.06 -17.28 14.94
C TRP A 129 -2.31 -16.09 14.02
N LYS A 130 -3.44 -16.08 13.30
CA LYS A 130 -3.86 -14.97 12.43
C LYS A 130 -2.77 -14.49 11.47
N SER A 131 -1.97 -15.45 10.96
CA SER A 131 -0.82 -15.21 10.07
C SER A 131 0.33 -14.38 10.69
N VAL A 132 0.44 -14.34 11.99
CA VAL A 132 1.58 -13.76 12.70
C VAL A 132 2.67 -14.83 12.84
N THR A 133 3.90 -14.52 12.40
CA THR A 133 5.08 -15.42 12.43
C THR A 133 6.36 -14.70 12.82
N GLY A 134 6.25 -13.49 13.32
CA GLY A 134 7.39 -12.69 13.75
C GLY A 134 7.01 -11.65 14.78
N PRO A 135 8.02 -11.03 15.42
CA PRO A 135 7.80 -9.94 16.37
C PRO A 135 7.37 -8.66 15.64
N ILE A 136 6.80 -7.72 16.40
CA ILE A 136 6.58 -6.36 15.94
C ILE A 136 7.93 -5.65 15.96
N LEU A 137 8.40 -5.15 14.81
CA LEU A 137 9.67 -4.43 14.71
C LEU A 137 9.53 -2.90 14.88
N VAL A 138 8.32 -2.38 14.71
CA VAL A 138 8.04 -0.95 14.51
C VAL A 138 7.31 -0.33 15.71
N GLN A 139 7.82 -0.55 16.90
CA GLN A 139 7.38 0.15 18.10
C GLN A 139 8.16 1.44 18.27
N GLY A 140 7.47 2.54 18.53
CA GLY A 140 8.07 3.84 18.81
C GLY A 140 7.59 4.43 20.12
N VAL A 141 8.10 5.60 20.45
CA VAL A 141 7.73 6.30 21.69
C VAL A 141 6.23 6.57 21.75
N GLY A 142 5.60 6.16 22.85
CA GLY A 142 4.16 6.33 23.10
C GLY A 142 3.28 5.21 22.54
N ASP A 143 3.85 4.19 21.90
CA ASP A 143 3.12 2.98 21.55
C ASP A 143 2.89 2.11 22.79
N THR A 144 1.71 1.54 22.89
CA THR A 144 1.26 0.67 23.98
C THR A 144 0.70 -0.64 23.41
N PRO A 145 0.48 -1.67 24.21
CA PRO A 145 -0.24 -2.88 23.75
C PRO A 145 -1.58 -2.58 23.06
N ALA A 146 -2.31 -1.56 23.51
CA ALA A 146 -3.59 -1.14 22.92
C ALA A 146 -3.43 -0.36 21.59
N THR A 147 -2.21 0.02 21.18
CA THR A 147 -1.98 0.73 19.92
C THR A 147 -2.45 -0.12 18.74
N LEU A 148 -3.35 0.44 17.93
CA LEU A 148 -3.86 -0.23 16.73
C LEU A 148 -2.90 -0.03 15.55
N VAL A 149 -2.72 -1.08 14.75
CA VAL A 149 -1.88 -1.00 13.53
C VAL A 149 -2.36 0.09 12.58
N ILE A 150 -3.68 0.31 12.48
CA ILE A 150 -4.26 1.37 11.65
C ILE A 150 -3.85 2.78 12.10
N ASP A 151 -3.48 2.96 13.36
CA ASP A 151 -2.98 4.24 13.87
C ASP A 151 -1.50 4.47 13.54
N LYS A 152 -0.76 3.39 13.33
CA LYS A 152 0.68 3.40 12.98
C LYS A 152 0.93 3.43 11.48
N VAL A 153 -0.04 3.02 10.67
CA VAL A 153 0.12 2.87 9.22
C VAL A 153 -0.75 3.88 8.49
N VAL A 154 -0.15 4.56 7.53
CA VAL A 154 -0.89 5.24 6.47
C VAL A 154 -1.03 4.26 5.33
N PRO A 155 -2.24 3.77 5.01
CA PRO A 155 -2.43 2.92 3.84
C PRO A 155 -1.93 3.64 2.59
N GLY A 156 -0.91 3.10 1.92
CA GLY A 156 -0.23 3.76 0.82
C GLY A 156 -1.20 4.14 -0.30
N PRO A 157 -1.50 5.44 -0.53
CA PRO A 157 -2.58 5.84 -1.43
C PRO A 157 -2.32 5.38 -2.86
N LEU A 158 -1.07 5.36 -3.31
CA LEU A 158 -0.74 4.85 -4.63
C LEU A 158 -1.02 3.35 -4.74
N HIS A 159 -0.62 2.56 -3.76
CA HIS A 159 -0.85 1.10 -3.78
C HIS A 159 -2.33 0.74 -3.75
N ILE A 160 -3.14 1.52 -3.00
CA ILE A 160 -4.59 1.37 -2.99
C ILE A 160 -5.20 1.85 -4.32
N TYR A 161 -4.72 2.97 -4.85
CA TYR A 161 -5.13 3.49 -6.16
C TYR A 161 -4.84 2.48 -7.28
N LEU A 162 -3.68 1.82 -7.23
CA LEU A 162 -3.32 0.76 -8.17
C LEU A 162 -4.19 -0.52 -8.03
N ALA A 163 -5.02 -0.63 -6.98
CA ALA A 163 -5.97 -1.75 -6.86
C ALA A 163 -7.03 -1.75 -7.98
N VAL A 164 -7.22 -0.64 -8.70
CA VAL A 164 -8.05 -0.60 -9.92
C VAL A 164 -7.59 -1.60 -10.98
N ASN A 165 -6.28 -1.92 -11.01
CA ASN A 165 -5.77 -2.95 -11.92
C ASN A 165 -6.37 -4.34 -11.66
N GLU A 166 -6.77 -4.64 -10.43
CA GLU A 166 -7.46 -5.89 -10.10
C GLU A 166 -8.82 -5.97 -10.82
N VAL A 167 -9.53 -4.83 -10.86
CA VAL A 167 -10.81 -4.70 -11.56
C VAL A 167 -10.60 -4.83 -13.08
N LEU A 168 -9.64 -4.09 -13.64
CA LEU A 168 -9.32 -4.11 -15.06
C LEU A 168 -8.86 -5.49 -15.53
N ASN A 169 -7.91 -6.11 -14.83
CA ASN A 169 -7.41 -7.43 -15.18
C ASN A 169 -8.48 -8.52 -15.05
N HIS A 170 -9.40 -8.38 -14.10
CA HIS A 170 -10.49 -9.32 -13.97
C HIS A 170 -11.50 -9.15 -15.11
N CYS A 171 -11.82 -7.92 -15.50
CA CYS A 171 -12.66 -7.60 -16.65
C CYS A 171 -12.08 -8.21 -17.94
N GLU A 172 -10.81 -7.98 -18.23
CA GLU A 172 -10.11 -8.53 -19.38
C GLU A 172 -10.23 -10.06 -19.45
N LYS A 173 -9.97 -10.74 -18.33
CA LYS A 173 -9.98 -12.21 -18.27
C LYS A 173 -11.34 -12.84 -18.38
N THR A 174 -12.41 -12.15 -18.00
CA THR A 174 -13.72 -12.78 -17.81
C THR A 174 -14.81 -12.27 -18.74
N VAL A 175 -14.70 -11.04 -19.22
CA VAL A 175 -15.80 -10.37 -19.91
C VAL A 175 -15.37 -9.66 -21.19
N TRP A 176 -14.14 -9.13 -21.22
CA TRP A 176 -13.68 -8.29 -22.31
C TRP A 176 -12.21 -8.56 -22.67
N PRO A 177 -11.90 -9.64 -23.41
CA PRO A 177 -10.51 -10.03 -23.73
C PRO A 177 -9.71 -8.94 -24.47
N GLU A 178 -10.36 -8.13 -25.31
CA GLU A 178 -9.72 -7.06 -26.08
C GLU A 178 -9.61 -5.73 -25.31
N MET A 179 -9.98 -5.71 -24.04
CA MET A 179 -10.10 -4.48 -23.23
C MET A 179 -8.84 -3.61 -23.28
N LYS A 180 -7.65 -4.18 -23.19
CA LYS A 180 -6.40 -3.39 -23.19
C LYS A 180 -6.17 -2.67 -24.50
N THR A 181 -6.50 -3.31 -25.62
CA THR A 181 -6.41 -2.70 -26.95
C THR A 181 -7.41 -1.56 -27.08
N GLU A 182 -8.65 -1.76 -26.66
CA GLU A 182 -9.67 -0.71 -26.72
C GLU A 182 -9.36 0.44 -25.76
N LEU A 183 -8.89 0.15 -24.55
CA LEU A 183 -8.43 1.19 -23.61
C LEU A 183 -7.31 2.02 -24.22
N HIS A 184 -6.36 1.38 -24.91
CA HIS A 184 -5.30 2.11 -25.62
C HIS A 184 -5.86 3.00 -26.73
N ASN A 185 -6.72 2.45 -27.59
CA ASN A 185 -7.30 3.17 -28.72
C ASN A 185 -8.12 4.40 -28.27
N VAL A 186 -8.96 4.24 -27.24
CA VAL A 186 -9.85 5.31 -26.76
C VAL A 186 -9.11 6.31 -25.87
N THR A 187 -8.24 5.83 -24.95
CA THR A 187 -7.69 6.67 -23.89
C THR A 187 -6.21 7.04 -24.09
N GLY A 188 -5.50 6.34 -24.97
CA GLY A 188 -4.04 6.42 -25.08
C GLY A 188 -3.30 5.85 -23.87
N ALA A 189 -3.98 5.10 -22.99
CA ALA A 189 -3.35 4.46 -21.86
C ALA A 189 -2.59 3.21 -22.31
N GLN A 190 -1.38 3.02 -21.78
CA GLN A 190 -0.56 1.84 -22.05
C GLN A 190 -0.34 1.06 -20.76
N ALA A 191 -0.63 -0.24 -20.79
CA ALA A 191 -0.23 -1.14 -19.72
C ALA A 191 1.28 -1.35 -19.77
N HIS A 192 1.90 -1.45 -18.60
CA HIS A 192 3.34 -1.72 -18.51
C HIS A 192 3.63 -3.13 -19.02
N GLU A 193 4.63 -3.28 -19.89
CA GLU A 193 5.10 -4.58 -20.34
C GLU A 193 6.29 -5.01 -19.47
N TYR A 194 6.19 -6.19 -18.87
CA TYR A 194 7.26 -6.77 -18.08
C TYR A 194 7.51 -8.21 -18.54
N MET A 195 8.74 -8.50 -18.95
CA MET A 195 9.16 -9.82 -19.47
C MET A 195 8.25 -10.38 -20.59
N GLY A 196 7.84 -9.52 -21.53
CA GLY A 196 6.97 -9.90 -22.64
C GLY A 196 5.52 -10.19 -22.25
N LYS A 197 5.12 -9.88 -21.03
CA LYS A 197 3.73 -9.99 -20.57
C LYS A 197 3.16 -8.60 -20.34
N VAL A 198 2.01 -8.33 -20.97
CA VAL A 198 1.27 -7.10 -20.71
C VAL A 198 0.75 -7.14 -19.27
N GLY A 199 1.23 -6.21 -18.48
CA GLY A 199 1.00 -6.14 -17.04
C GLY A 199 -0.08 -5.13 -16.66
N ASN A 200 0.20 -4.40 -15.59
CA ASN A 200 -0.70 -3.44 -14.98
C ASN A 200 -0.52 -2.03 -15.56
N TYR A 201 -1.55 -1.20 -15.42
CA TYR A 201 -1.43 0.23 -15.69
C TYR A 201 -0.77 0.94 -14.51
N GLU A 202 0.16 1.83 -14.80
CA GLU A 202 0.74 2.74 -13.82
C GLU A 202 -0.18 3.95 -13.56
N GLY A 203 0.08 4.67 -12.48
CA GLY A 203 -0.75 5.79 -12.05
C GLY A 203 -1.09 6.82 -13.14
N PRO A 204 -0.13 7.29 -13.98
CA PRO A 204 -0.43 8.20 -15.08
C PRO A 204 -1.40 7.63 -16.12
N ASN A 205 -1.27 6.34 -16.44
CA ASN A 205 -2.14 5.66 -17.41
C ASN A 205 -3.54 5.40 -16.83
N ILE A 206 -3.65 5.07 -15.54
CA ILE A 206 -4.95 4.98 -14.85
C ILE A 206 -5.67 6.35 -14.89
N LYS A 207 -4.95 7.45 -14.68
CA LYS A 207 -5.53 8.80 -14.80
C LYS A 207 -6.05 9.09 -16.20
N LYS A 208 -5.39 8.60 -17.27
CA LYS A 208 -5.92 8.73 -18.65
C LYS A 208 -7.22 7.96 -18.79
N ILE A 209 -7.29 6.70 -18.30
CA ILE A 209 -8.51 5.90 -18.31
C ILE A 209 -9.65 6.65 -17.59
N PHE A 210 -9.41 7.12 -16.37
CA PHE A 210 -10.42 7.82 -15.55
C PHE A 210 -10.93 9.11 -16.17
N ARG A 211 -10.11 9.83 -16.93
CA ARG A 211 -10.54 11.06 -17.64
C ARG A 211 -11.46 10.79 -18.81
N LYS A 212 -11.45 9.57 -19.36
CA LYS A 212 -12.16 9.19 -20.57
C LYS A 212 -13.18 8.07 -20.34
N LEU A 213 -13.67 7.93 -19.11
CA LEU A 213 -14.69 6.91 -18.79
C LEU A 213 -15.98 7.09 -19.58
N ASP A 214 -16.36 8.35 -19.86
CA ASP A 214 -17.56 8.64 -20.68
C ASP A 214 -17.36 8.19 -22.13
N GLU A 215 -16.15 8.35 -22.69
CA GLU A 215 -15.80 7.86 -24.03
C GLU A 215 -15.75 6.32 -24.10
N LEU A 216 -15.42 5.66 -22.96
CA LEU A 216 -15.41 4.20 -22.85
C LEU A 216 -16.82 3.60 -22.65
N LYS A 217 -17.77 4.39 -22.16
CA LYS A 217 -19.11 3.92 -21.85
C LYS A 217 -19.79 3.17 -22.99
N PRO A 218 -19.76 3.63 -24.29
CA PRO A 218 -20.39 2.92 -25.39
C PRO A 218 -19.88 1.48 -25.58
N TYR A 219 -18.63 1.20 -25.24
CA TYR A 219 -18.02 -0.14 -25.33
C TYR A 219 -18.38 -1.06 -24.17
N MET A 220 -19.01 -0.50 -23.12
CA MET A 220 -19.26 -1.17 -21.85
C MET A 220 -20.75 -1.18 -21.44
N LEU A 221 -21.66 -0.88 -22.37
CA LEU A 221 -23.11 -0.76 -22.05
C LEU A 221 -23.80 -2.12 -21.86
N GLU A 222 -23.21 -3.23 -22.35
CA GLU A 222 -23.90 -4.50 -22.39
C GLU A 222 -23.49 -5.45 -21.25
N GLY A 223 -24.51 -6.01 -20.59
CA GLY A 223 -24.35 -7.09 -19.63
C GLY A 223 -23.36 -6.77 -18.53
N ARG A 224 -22.49 -7.72 -18.22
CA ARG A 224 -21.48 -7.59 -17.14
C ARG A 224 -20.43 -6.50 -17.38
N LYS A 225 -20.20 -6.04 -18.61
CA LYS A 225 -19.28 -4.92 -18.88
C LYS A 225 -19.75 -3.64 -18.20
N LEU A 226 -21.05 -3.41 -18.10
CA LEU A 226 -21.63 -2.25 -17.43
C LEU A 226 -21.29 -2.23 -15.94
N ASP A 227 -21.29 -3.38 -15.28
CA ASP A 227 -20.90 -3.47 -13.86
C ASP A 227 -19.45 -3.02 -13.66
N TYR A 228 -18.54 -3.41 -14.57
CA TYR A 228 -17.14 -2.96 -14.52
C TYR A 228 -17.02 -1.46 -14.80
N HIS A 229 -17.77 -0.93 -15.77
CA HIS A 229 -17.79 0.51 -16.03
C HIS A 229 -18.21 1.29 -14.77
N ASN A 230 -19.30 0.87 -14.13
CA ASN A 230 -19.81 1.50 -12.92
C ASN A 230 -18.78 1.45 -11.80
N ALA A 231 -18.10 0.33 -11.60
CA ALA A 231 -17.04 0.21 -10.62
C ALA A 231 -15.84 1.14 -10.92
N LEU A 232 -15.45 1.30 -12.18
CA LEU A 232 -14.38 2.22 -12.59
C LEU A 232 -14.78 3.69 -12.37
N VAL A 233 -16.05 4.05 -12.65
CA VAL A 233 -16.59 5.40 -12.37
C VAL A 233 -16.50 5.70 -10.88
N GLU A 234 -17.04 4.81 -10.04
CA GLU A 234 -16.99 5.01 -8.59
C GLU A 234 -15.55 5.03 -8.05
N PHE A 235 -14.66 4.20 -8.61
CA PHE A 235 -13.24 4.23 -8.24
C PHE A 235 -12.59 5.57 -8.58
N SER A 236 -12.92 6.15 -9.76
CA SER A 236 -12.47 7.48 -10.17
C SER A 236 -12.95 8.57 -9.20
N LEU A 237 -14.21 8.50 -8.77
CA LEU A 237 -14.80 9.45 -7.81
C LEU A 237 -14.15 9.33 -6.42
N VAL A 238 -13.97 8.11 -5.91
CA VAL A 238 -13.25 7.86 -4.66
C VAL A 238 -11.82 8.37 -4.73
N SER A 239 -11.13 8.18 -5.85
CA SER A 239 -9.75 8.66 -6.01
C SER A 239 -9.63 10.17 -5.86
N LYS A 240 -10.63 10.93 -6.32
CA LYS A 240 -10.70 12.38 -6.15
C LYS A 240 -11.09 12.76 -4.72
N ALA A 241 -12.01 12.02 -4.12
CA ALA A 241 -12.60 12.35 -2.83
C ALA A 241 -11.69 12.07 -1.63
N VAL A 242 -10.84 11.01 -1.72
CA VAL A 242 -10.06 10.49 -0.57
C VAL A 242 -8.55 10.53 -0.81
N PHE A 243 -8.09 10.29 -2.07
CA PHE A 243 -6.65 10.18 -2.36
C PHE A 243 -6.00 11.50 -2.76
N GLY A 244 -6.76 12.60 -2.76
CA GLY A 244 -6.25 13.97 -2.92
C GLY A 244 -5.53 14.47 -1.67
N THR A 245 -5.14 15.74 -1.69
CA THR A 245 -4.57 16.43 -0.52
C THR A 245 -5.65 16.90 0.45
N GLU A 246 -6.87 17.06 -0.04
CA GLU A 246 -8.04 17.50 0.72
C GLU A 246 -9.15 16.45 0.64
N LEU A 247 -9.81 16.24 1.77
CA LEU A 247 -10.94 15.37 1.88
C LEU A 247 -12.19 16.06 1.35
N GLN A 248 -12.85 15.48 0.34
CA GLN A 248 -14.09 16.08 -0.20
C GLN A 248 -15.29 15.77 0.71
N PRO A 249 -16.29 16.65 0.80
CA PRO A 249 -17.43 16.46 1.71
C PRO A 249 -18.18 15.14 1.53
N GLU A 250 -18.33 14.68 0.27
CA GLU A 250 -19.05 13.45 -0.09
C GLU A 250 -18.21 12.17 -0.03
N TRP A 251 -17.00 12.22 0.49
CA TRP A 251 -16.05 11.09 0.46
C TRP A 251 -16.61 9.77 0.96
N ARG A 252 -17.42 9.81 2.04
CA ARG A 252 -18.01 8.60 2.64
C ARG A 252 -19.04 7.96 1.70
N GLN A 253 -19.91 8.78 1.12
CA GLN A 253 -20.88 8.30 0.14
C GLN A 253 -20.20 7.67 -1.05
N ARG A 254 -19.10 8.26 -1.57
CA ARG A 254 -18.33 7.69 -2.68
C ARG A 254 -17.69 6.35 -2.34
N LEU A 255 -17.15 6.20 -1.13
CA LEU A 255 -16.63 4.91 -0.66
C LEU A 255 -17.73 3.85 -0.58
N HIS A 256 -18.91 4.20 -0.08
CA HIS A 256 -20.04 3.28 0.00
C HIS A 256 -20.53 2.87 -1.41
N SER A 257 -20.61 3.80 -2.35
CA SER A 257 -20.98 3.51 -3.74
C SER A 257 -19.97 2.58 -4.40
N LEU A 258 -18.66 2.82 -4.21
CA LEU A 258 -17.62 1.93 -4.71
C LEU A 258 -17.71 0.53 -4.08
N ARG A 259 -17.96 0.45 -2.77
CA ARG A 259 -18.15 -0.83 -2.08
C ARG A 259 -19.30 -1.62 -2.71
N ALA A 260 -20.45 -0.98 -2.94
CA ALA A 260 -21.61 -1.60 -3.58
C ALA A 260 -21.29 -2.08 -5.00
N ALA A 261 -20.61 -1.27 -5.80
CA ALA A 261 -20.20 -1.64 -7.16
C ALA A 261 -19.25 -2.85 -7.17
N LEU A 262 -18.27 -2.90 -6.26
CA LEU A 262 -17.36 -4.05 -6.13
C LEU A 262 -18.07 -5.31 -5.61
N GLN A 263 -19.06 -5.17 -4.72
CA GLN A 263 -19.92 -6.29 -4.30
C GLN A 263 -20.71 -6.85 -5.47
N THR A 264 -21.29 -5.99 -6.33
CA THR A 264 -21.93 -6.40 -7.56
C THR A 264 -21.00 -7.24 -8.42
N LEU A 265 -19.76 -6.78 -8.66
CA LEU A 265 -18.76 -7.55 -9.43
C LEU A 265 -18.41 -8.90 -8.78
N THR A 266 -18.40 -8.96 -7.46
CA THR A 266 -18.15 -10.23 -6.74
C THR A 266 -19.29 -11.22 -6.99
N VAL A 267 -20.54 -10.76 -7.00
CA VAL A 267 -21.72 -11.59 -7.23
C VAL A 267 -21.85 -11.95 -8.71
N THR A 268 -21.79 -10.98 -9.63
CA THR A 268 -22.08 -11.17 -11.05
C THR A 268 -20.93 -11.80 -11.83
N SER A 269 -19.71 -11.57 -11.41
CA SER A 269 -18.49 -11.95 -12.16
C SER A 269 -17.49 -12.77 -11.34
N ASN A 270 -17.79 -13.17 -10.11
CA ASN A 270 -16.87 -13.86 -9.20
C ASN A 270 -15.54 -13.12 -8.99
N MET A 271 -15.54 -11.79 -9.01
CA MET A 271 -14.33 -11.02 -8.78
C MET A 271 -13.78 -11.28 -7.37
N PRO A 272 -12.50 -11.67 -7.21
CA PRO A 272 -11.94 -11.90 -5.90
C PRO A 272 -11.68 -10.58 -5.16
N LEU A 273 -11.85 -10.57 -3.85
CA LEU A 273 -11.40 -9.49 -3.01
C LEU A 273 -9.90 -9.68 -2.68
N THR A 274 -9.06 -8.85 -3.28
CA THR A 274 -7.63 -8.84 -2.97
C THR A 274 -7.37 -8.05 -1.67
N PRO A 275 -6.21 -8.21 -1.01
CA PRO A 275 -5.87 -7.43 0.17
C PRO A 275 -5.92 -5.91 -0.06
N LYS A 276 -5.55 -5.43 -1.25
CA LYS A 276 -5.63 -3.99 -1.60
C LYS A 276 -7.06 -3.49 -1.68
N LEU A 277 -7.93 -4.25 -2.37
CA LEU A 277 -9.37 -3.94 -2.44
C LEU A 277 -10.01 -4.05 -1.06
N HIS A 278 -9.64 -5.04 -0.25
CA HIS A 278 -10.12 -5.16 1.11
C HIS A 278 -9.77 -3.92 1.95
N VAL A 279 -8.52 -3.45 1.91
CA VAL A 279 -8.13 -2.21 2.61
C VAL A 279 -8.92 -1.02 2.11
N LEU A 280 -9.11 -0.88 0.80
CA LEU A 280 -9.89 0.20 0.20
C LEU A 280 -11.33 0.24 0.75
N VAL A 281 -12.01 -0.89 0.75
CA VAL A 281 -13.45 -0.93 1.06
C VAL A 281 -13.77 -1.08 2.55
N LYS A 282 -12.82 -1.54 3.37
CA LYS A 282 -13.04 -1.76 4.81
C LYS A 282 -12.29 -0.76 5.68
N HIS A 283 -11.06 -0.40 5.31
CA HIS A 283 -10.18 0.32 6.24
C HIS A 283 -9.92 1.77 5.87
N VAL A 284 -10.14 2.17 4.62
CA VAL A 284 -9.98 3.59 4.24
C VAL A 284 -10.96 4.46 5.00
N GLU A 285 -12.23 4.05 5.13
CA GLU A 285 -13.22 4.78 5.93
C GLU A 285 -12.79 4.89 7.39
N GLN A 286 -12.46 3.76 8.02
CA GLN A 286 -11.99 3.70 9.41
C GLN A 286 -10.75 4.58 9.62
N TRP A 287 -9.81 4.58 8.67
CA TRP A 287 -8.62 5.41 8.75
C TRP A 287 -8.94 6.90 8.66
N VAL A 288 -9.80 7.30 7.70
CA VAL A 288 -10.22 8.69 7.52
C VAL A 288 -10.98 9.19 8.74
N ASP A 289 -11.88 8.39 9.32
CA ASP A 289 -12.61 8.74 10.54
C ASP A 289 -11.67 8.99 11.72
N ARG A 290 -10.62 8.18 11.85
CA ARG A 290 -9.63 8.31 12.94
C ARG A 290 -8.68 9.50 12.74
N LYS A 291 -8.35 9.85 11.51
CA LYS A 291 -7.35 10.87 11.18
C LYS A 291 -7.94 12.21 10.78
N GLY A 292 -9.22 12.27 10.36
CA GLY A 292 -9.92 13.47 9.94
C GLY A 292 -9.35 14.13 8.70
N ARG A 293 -8.68 13.37 7.80
CA ARG A 293 -7.96 13.93 6.65
C ARG A 293 -7.83 12.96 5.49
N ALA A 294 -7.55 13.50 4.30
CA ALA A 294 -7.36 12.72 3.09
C ALA A 294 -6.06 11.89 3.13
N LEU A 295 -6.09 10.71 2.52
CA LEU A 295 -4.94 9.81 2.42
C LEU A 295 -3.75 10.44 1.68
N GLY A 296 -3.99 11.21 0.62
CA GLY A 296 -2.93 11.83 -0.16
C GLY A 296 -2.15 12.92 0.57
N LYS A 297 -2.71 13.45 1.67
CA LYS A 297 -2.00 14.41 2.53
C LYS A 297 -0.87 13.74 3.33
N GLU A 298 -1.07 12.49 3.71
CA GLU A 298 -0.14 11.71 4.55
C GLU A 298 0.71 10.73 3.75
N GLY A 299 0.06 10.04 2.84
CA GLY A 299 0.67 8.97 2.05
C GLY A 299 1.34 9.56 0.81
N LYS A 300 2.57 9.94 0.95
CA LYS A 300 3.31 10.63 -0.09
C LYS A 300 3.61 9.74 -1.30
N SER A 301 3.01 10.07 -2.44
CA SER A 301 3.60 9.86 -3.77
C SER A 301 5.05 10.43 -3.87
N SER A 302 5.44 11.31 -2.95
CA SER A 302 6.80 11.87 -2.88
C SER A 302 7.88 10.86 -2.48
N GLY A 303 7.57 9.84 -1.67
CA GLY A 303 8.53 8.77 -1.40
C GLY A 303 8.84 7.93 -2.66
N GLU A 304 7.82 7.68 -3.48
CA GLU A 304 8.00 6.99 -4.76
C GLU A 304 8.61 7.88 -5.83
N ALA A 305 8.24 9.17 -5.87
CA ALA A 305 8.91 10.15 -6.71
C ALA A 305 10.40 10.24 -6.35
N LEU A 306 10.73 10.21 -5.06
CA LEU A 306 12.11 10.16 -4.59
C LEU A 306 12.81 8.85 -4.99
N HIS A 307 12.13 7.72 -4.91
CA HIS A 307 12.65 6.44 -5.38
C HIS A 307 12.96 6.47 -6.88
N HIS A 308 12.08 7.06 -7.70
CA HIS A 308 12.34 7.26 -9.13
C HIS A 308 13.50 8.23 -9.40
N VAL A 309 13.58 9.33 -8.66
CA VAL A 309 14.71 10.26 -8.74
C VAL A 309 16.01 9.55 -8.36
N TRP A 310 15.97 8.79 -7.28
CA TRP A 310 17.09 7.99 -6.83
C TRP A 310 17.53 6.93 -7.85
N LEU A 311 16.59 6.15 -8.39
CA LEU A 311 16.89 5.17 -9.44
C LEU A 311 17.52 5.83 -10.65
N ARG A 312 16.98 6.95 -11.15
CA ARG A 312 17.56 7.72 -12.26
C ARG A 312 18.97 8.24 -11.95
N MET A 313 19.20 8.76 -10.74
CA MET A 313 20.53 9.19 -10.32
C MET A 313 21.53 8.02 -10.30
N VAL A 314 21.08 6.86 -9.83
CA VAL A 314 21.90 5.64 -9.79
C VAL A 314 22.12 5.05 -11.18
N GLU A 315 21.12 5.10 -12.05
CA GLU A 315 21.20 4.62 -13.44
C GLU A 315 22.05 5.55 -14.31
N ASN A 316 21.87 6.86 -14.20
CA ASN A 316 22.63 7.87 -14.97
C ASN A 316 24.11 7.96 -14.57
N GLN A 317 24.52 7.43 -13.41
CA GLN A 317 25.91 7.41 -12.96
C GLN A 317 26.68 6.17 -13.38
N GLY A 318 26.20 5.46 -14.36
CA GLY A 318 26.96 4.40 -15.04
C GLY A 318 26.26 3.07 -15.07
N GLU A 319 26.25 2.50 -16.22
CA GLU A 319 25.84 1.13 -16.57
C GLU A 319 26.63 0.03 -15.84
N ALA A 320 27.35 0.36 -14.78
CA ALA A 320 28.09 -0.60 -13.99
C ALA A 320 27.13 -1.55 -13.25
N LYS A 321 26.67 -2.58 -13.96
CA LYS A 321 26.06 -3.77 -13.39
C LYS A 321 26.96 -4.49 -12.39
N GLU A 322 28.21 -4.10 -12.26
CA GLU A 322 29.22 -4.73 -11.44
C GLU A 322 29.84 -3.76 -10.44
N LYS A 323 29.88 -4.20 -9.19
CA LYS A 323 30.61 -3.69 -8.00
C LYS A 323 30.90 -2.18 -7.99
N LYS A 324 30.03 -1.41 -7.34
CA LYS A 324 30.36 0.01 -7.11
C LYS A 324 31.60 0.14 -6.24
N SER A 325 32.49 1.00 -6.69
CA SER A 325 33.70 1.36 -5.95
C SER A 325 33.36 2.16 -4.68
N PRO A 326 34.25 2.25 -3.70
CA PRO A 326 34.11 3.17 -2.57
C PRO A 326 33.83 4.62 -2.98
N ALA A 327 34.34 5.06 -4.13
CA ALA A 327 34.07 6.38 -4.69
C ALA A 327 32.59 6.56 -5.07
N ASP A 328 31.94 5.54 -5.64
CA ASP A 328 30.51 5.59 -5.97
C ASP A 328 29.64 5.69 -4.71
N VAL A 329 30.04 5.04 -3.63
CA VAL A 329 29.38 5.14 -2.33
C VAL A 329 29.53 6.55 -1.76
N ALA A 330 30.72 7.15 -1.88
CA ALA A 330 30.97 8.52 -1.43
C ALA A 330 30.13 9.55 -2.21
N ILE A 331 29.99 9.39 -3.52
CA ILE A 331 29.13 10.23 -4.37
C ILE A 331 27.66 10.10 -3.91
N ILE A 332 27.20 8.88 -3.70
CA ILE A 332 25.84 8.61 -3.22
C ILE A 332 25.58 9.29 -1.87
N LEU A 333 26.50 9.16 -0.92
CA LEU A 333 26.41 9.80 0.38
C LEU A 333 26.44 11.34 0.25
N SER A 334 27.26 11.89 -0.63
CA SER A 334 27.32 13.33 -0.85
C SER A 334 26.01 13.88 -1.42
N VAL A 335 25.37 13.15 -2.35
CA VAL A 335 24.05 13.51 -2.89
C VAL A 335 22.98 13.46 -1.81
N LEU A 336 22.99 12.42 -0.96
CA LEU A 336 22.08 12.30 0.18
C LEU A 336 22.25 13.42 1.20
N LEU A 337 23.49 13.75 1.54
CA LEU A 337 23.82 14.84 2.45
C LEU A 337 23.36 16.18 1.88
N ARG A 338 23.63 16.42 0.58
CA ARG A 338 23.18 17.63 -0.12
C ARG A 338 21.64 17.70 -0.17
N PHE A 339 20.97 16.59 -0.55
CA PHE A 339 19.51 16.51 -0.54
C PHE A 339 18.94 16.83 0.84
N ASN A 340 19.50 16.24 1.90
CA ASN A 340 19.04 16.50 3.27
C ASN A 340 19.32 17.96 3.69
N ALA A 341 20.46 18.55 3.29
CA ALA A 341 20.78 19.94 3.56
C ALA A 341 19.82 20.92 2.85
N ASP A 342 19.47 20.64 1.59
CA ASP A 342 18.55 21.48 0.79
C ASP A 342 17.10 21.38 1.28
N ASN A 343 16.76 20.34 2.08
CA ASN A 343 15.41 20.08 2.57
C ASN A 343 15.29 20.25 4.10
N CYS A 344 16.32 20.65 4.80
CA CYS A 344 16.33 21.03 6.21
C CYS A 344 16.41 22.54 6.38
#